data_31fdbbaaa8ebb13ce3ddc5a840d46252
#
_entry.id   31fdbbaaa8ebb13ce3ddc5a840d46252
#
_cell.length_a   1.000
_cell.length_b   1.000
_cell.length_c   1.000
_cell.angle_alpha   90.00
_cell.angle_beta   90.00
_cell.angle_gamma   90.00
#
_symmetry.space_group_name_H-M   'P 1'
#
loop_
_entity.id
_entity.type
_entity.pdbx_description
1 polymer ?
#
loop_
_entity_poly.entity_id
_entity_poly.type
_entity_poly.pdbx_seq_one_letter_code
_entity_poly.pdbx_strand_id
1 'polypeptide(L)'
;METPFVNIHTHRPTGHGIEPASVGIHPWEAAEGDLATVREHVGPAQIVGEIGLDYLRPDREAQLRIFEGQLRLAEAAGKPVVLHCVKAFEETMRLLKQFRLRSVIFHGFIGSPEQAARAVAAGYYLSFGPRSLRSPRTVRALGSIPTQRLFLETDDAPATIESVYATAARLLEMPLDRLKETIYNNYLHIFS
;
A
#
# COMPACT_ATOMS: atom_id res chain seq x y z
N MET A 1 5.46 -23.43 -13.68
CA MET A 1 4.85 -23.15 -12.34
C MET A 1 3.80 -22.07 -12.51
N GLU A 2 2.69 -22.19 -11.82
CA GLU A 2 1.65 -21.16 -11.88
C GLU A 2 2.11 -19.89 -11.15
N THR A 3 1.82 -18.71 -11.72
CA THR A 3 2.15 -17.42 -11.09
C THR A 3 1.34 -17.26 -9.82
N PRO A 4 1.97 -16.97 -8.65
CA PRO A 4 1.23 -16.80 -7.41
C PRO A 4 0.41 -15.51 -7.40
N PHE A 5 -0.66 -15.48 -6.61
CA PHE A 5 -1.30 -14.23 -6.24
C PHE A 5 -0.40 -13.44 -5.29
N VAL A 6 -0.43 -12.12 -5.39
CA VAL A 6 0.21 -11.20 -4.45
C VAL A 6 -0.88 -10.41 -3.73
N ASN A 7 -0.97 -10.59 -2.41
CA ASN A 7 -1.81 -9.82 -1.52
C ASN A 7 -0.89 -8.86 -0.77
N ILE A 8 -0.72 -7.64 -1.30
CA ILE A 8 0.36 -6.74 -0.85
C ILE A 8 0.16 -6.24 0.58
N HIS A 9 -1.09 -6.22 1.04
CA HIS A 9 -1.46 -5.82 2.40
C HIS A 9 -2.68 -6.61 2.89
N THR A 10 -2.56 -7.20 4.08
CA THR A 10 -3.67 -7.91 4.75
C THR A 10 -3.47 -7.95 6.26
N HIS A 11 -4.54 -7.74 6.99
CA HIS A 11 -4.60 -7.98 8.44
C HIS A 11 -4.93 -9.44 8.80
N ARG A 12 -5.23 -10.27 7.79
CA ARG A 12 -5.63 -11.67 7.95
C ARG A 12 -4.86 -12.56 6.99
N PRO A 13 -3.56 -12.80 7.23
CA PRO A 13 -2.76 -13.64 6.35
C PRO A 13 -3.36 -15.05 6.29
N THR A 14 -3.46 -15.56 5.08
CA THR A 14 -4.07 -16.88 4.78
C THR A 14 -3.05 -17.92 4.40
N GLY A 15 -1.85 -17.51 4.03
CA GLY A 15 -0.83 -18.36 3.43
C GLY A 15 -1.12 -18.72 1.96
N HIS A 16 -2.13 -18.15 1.34
CA HIS A 16 -2.43 -18.31 -0.06
C HIS A 16 -1.74 -17.23 -0.90
N GLY A 17 -0.68 -17.63 -1.61
CA GLY A 17 0.11 -16.69 -2.41
C GLY A 17 1.17 -15.95 -1.59
N ILE A 18 1.50 -14.75 -2.03
CA ILE A 18 2.52 -13.90 -1.41
C ILE A 18 1.83 -12.86 -0.55
N GLU A 19 2.11 -12.87 0.74
CA GLU A 19 1.60 -11.95 1.76
C GLU A 19 2.81 -11.41 2.55
N PRO A 20 3.39 -10.27 2.14
CA PRO A 20 4.63 -9.78 2.75
C PRO A 20 4.45 -9.41 4.22
N ALA A 21 5.37 -9.89 5.07
CA ALA A 21 5.37 -9.55 6.48
C ALA A 21 5.70 -8.07 6.68
N SER A 22 4.91 -7.37 7.48
CA SER A 22 5.05 -5.95 7.74
C SER A 22 5.19 -5.62 9.22
N VAL A 23 5.80 -4.48 9.52
CA VAL A 23 5.87 -3.88 10.84
C VAL A 23 5.62 -2.39 10.73
N GLY A 24 4.74 -1.85 11.57
CA GLY A 24 4.43 -0.43 11.61
C GLY A 24 3.48 -0.07 12.72
N ILE A 25 3.38 1.23 13.00
CA ILE A 25 2.41 1.82 13.90
C ILE A 25 1.37 2.52 13.03
N HIS A 26 0.15 1.99 13.06
CA HIS A 26 -0.97 2.57 12.34
C HIS A 26 -1.27 4.00 12.83
N PRO A 27 -1.71 4.95 12.00
CA PRO A 27 -2.01 6.31 12.44
C PRO A 27 -3.05 6.40 13.57
N TRP A 28 -3.90 5.41 13.73
CA TRP A 28 -4.86 5.36 14.83
C TRP A 28 -4.23 5.08 16.19
N GLU A 29 -3.04 4.53 16.21
CA GLU A 29 -2.26 4.18 17.41
C GLU A 29 -1.10 5.16 17.65
N ALA A 30 -1.02 6.23 16.85
CA ALA A 30 0.12 7.14 16.87
C ALA A 30 0.32 7.89 18.18
N ALA A 31 -0.75 8.16 18.94
CA ALA A 31 -0.67 8.84 20.23
C ALA A 31 0.14 8.05 21.27
N GLU A 32 -0.01 6.73 21.28
CA GLU A 32 0.65 5.79 22.18
C GLU A 32 1.82 5.05 21.54
N GLY A 33 2.08 5.35 20.25
CA GLY A 33 3.06 4.63 19.44
C GLY A 33 4.50 4.83 19.90
N ASP A 34 5.23 3.73 20.08
CA ASP A 34 6.66 3.73 20.37
C ASP A 34 7.46 3.22 19.17
N LEU A 35 8.28 4.10 18.61
CA LEU A 35 9.17 3.78 17.47
C LEU A 35 10.24 2.72 17.81
N ALA A 36 10.52 2.47 19.10
CA ALA A 36 11.43 1.40 19.51
C ALA A 36 10.93 0.03 19.01
N THR A 37 9.62 -0.24 19.13
CA THR A 37 9.02 -1.47 18.64
C THR A 37 9.24 -1.69 17.15
N VAL A 38 9.06 -0.64 16.35
CA VAL A 38 9.31 -0.73 14.90
C VAL A 38 10.79 -0.97 14.62
N ARG A 39 11.70 -0.28 15.33
CA ARG A 39 13.15 -0.42 15.17
C ARG A 39 13.62 -1.85 15.47
N GLU A 40 13.07 -2.49 16.48
CA GLU A 40 13.41 -3.86 16.84
C GLU A 40 12.98 -4.90 15.80
N HIS A 41 11.85 -4.64 15.12
CA HIS A 41 11.23 -5.60 14.22
C HIS A 41 11.41 -5.28 12.72
N VAL A 42 12.00 -4.14 12.37
CA VAL A 42 12.19 -3.75 10.96
C VAL A 42 13.14 -4.68 10.19
N GLY A 43 14.10 -5.27 10.88
CA GLY A 43 15.09 -6.18 10.25
C GLY A 43 14.43 -7.37 9.54
N PRO A 44 13.67 -8.22 10.24
CA PRO A 44 13.01 -9.39 9.64
C PRO A 44 11.79 -9.02 8.78
N ALA A 45 11.18 -7.86 8.95
CA ALA A 45 10.04 -7.42 8.15
C ALA A 45 10.43 -7.20 6.68
N GLN A 46 9.51 -7.49 5.77
CA GLN A 46 9.67 -7.19 4.34
C GLN A 46 9.24 -5.77 4.00
N ILE A 47 8.30 -5.22 4.76
CA ILE A 47 7.68 -3.90 4.56
C ILE A 47 7.63 -3.15 5.89
N VAL A 48 7.81 -1.83 5.85
CA VAL A 48 7.40 -0.96 6.94
C VAL A 48 5.98 -0.48 6.65
N GLY A 49 5.03 -0.95 7.42
CA GLY A 49 3.60 -0.69 7.22
C GLY A 49 2.71 -1.57 8.13
N GLU A 50 1.50 -1.18 8.24
CA GLU A 50 0.80 -0.03 7.71
C GLU A 50 1.16 1.24 8.50
N ILE A 51 1.61 2.30 7.82
CA ILE A 51 2.00 3.58 8.40
C ILE A 51 1.34 4.74 7.64
N GLY A 52 1.24 5.92 8.20
CA GLY A 52 0.72 7.05 7.43
C GLY A 52 -0.13 8.02 8.21
N LEU A 53 -1.14 8.60 7.53
CA LEU A 53 -1.97 9.67 8.07
C LEU A 53 -3.47 9.42 7.81
N ASP A 54 -4.27 9.62 8.85
CA ASP A 54 -5.74 9.61 8.79
C ASP A 54 -6.32 10.88 9.41
N TYR A 55 -6.68 11.85 8.57
CA TYR A 55 -7.20 13.15 9.03
C TYR A 55 -8.70 13.14 9.38
N LEU A 56 -9.33 11.97 9.37
CA LEU A 56 -10.62 11.75 10.03
C LEU A 56 -10.45 11.40 11.51
N ARG A 57 -9.22 11.18 11.98
CA ARG A 57 -8.88 10.88 13.37
C ARG A 57 -8.19 12.06 14.03
N PRO A 58 -8.24 12.15 15.37
CA PRO A 58 -7.54 13.17 16.15
C PRO A 58 -6.02 12.98 16.13
N ASP A 59 -5.32 13.79 16.92
CA ASP A 59 -3.89 13.67 17.20
C ASP A 59 -2.96 13.78 15.98
N ARG A 60 -3.27 14.72 15.08
CA ARG A 60 -2.50 14.94 13.85
C ARG A 60 -1.00 15.13 14.09
N GLU A 61 -0.62 15.81 15.18
CA GLU A 61 0.80 16.01 15.53
C GLU A 61 1.48 14.68 15.86
N ALA A 62 0.81 13.82 16.61
CA ALA A 62 1.32 12.48 16.93
C ALA A 62 1.42 11.63 15.65
N GLN A 63 0.39 11.67 14.79
CA GLN A 63 0.42 10.97 13.51
C GLN A 63 1.61 11.42 12.66
N LEU A 64 1.85 12.72 12.50
CA LEU A 64 2.97 13.27 11.75
C LEU A 64 4.31 12.82 12.33
N ARG A 65 4.51 12.97 13.66
CA ARG A 65 5.74 12.58 14.34
C ARG A 65 6.05 11.10 14.15
N ILE A 66 5.06 10.22 14.36
CA ILE A 66 5.22 8.77 14.23
C ILE A 66 5.43 8.38 12.79
N PHE A 67 4.69 8.97 11.85
CA PHE A 67 4.85 8.70 10.43
C PHE A 67 6.25 9.08 9.93
N GLU A 68 6.73 10.29 10.23
CA GLU A 68 8.09 10.69 9.87
C GLU A 68 9.16 9.80 10.49
N GLY A 69 8.99 9.41 11.75
CA GLY A 69 9.89 8.49 12.44
C GLY A 69 9.99 7.14 11.74
N GLN A 70 8.86 6.60 11.31
CA GLN A 70 8.81 5.32 10.58
C GLN A 70 9.36 5.42 9.16
N LEU A 71 9.16 6.56 8.47
CA LEU A 71 9.80 6.80 7.17
C LEU A 71 11.34 6.82 7.28
N ARG A 72 11.89 7.43 8.36
CA ARG A 72 13.35 7.39 8.63
C ARG A 72 13.85 5.96 8.87
N LEU A 73 13.09 5.16 9.61
CA LEU A 73 13.44 3.75 9.85
C LEU A 73 13.39 2.92 8.57
N ALA A 74 12.37 3.13 7.74
CA ALA A 74 12.23 2.47 6.45
C ALA A 74 13.38 2.85 5.49
N GLU A 75 13.74 4.13 5.40
CA GLU A 75 14.86 4.62 4.61
C GLU A 75 16.18 3.99 5.07
N ALA A 76 16.47 4.03 6.37
CA ALA A 76 17.68 3.47 6.94
C ALA A 76 17.78 1.95 6.75
N ALA A 77 16.66 1.24 6.79
CA ALA A 77 16.61 -0.21 6.59
C ALA A 77 16.50 -0.62 5.10
N GLY A 78 16.35 0.33 4.17
CA GLY A 78 16.16 0.05 2.76
C GLY A 78 14.87 -0.71 2.45
N LYS A 79 13.82 -0.51 3.26
CA LYS A 79 12.55 -1.24 3.13
C LYS A 79 11.51 -0.44 2.35
N PRO A 80 10.66 -1.10 1.55
CA PRO A 80 9.47 -0.46 0.99
C PRO A 80 8.48 -0.10 2.12
N VAL A 81 7.58 0.84 1.83
CA VAL A 81 6.53 1.27 2.77
C VAL A 81 5.14 1.02 2.21
N VAL A 82 4.21 0.59 3.07
CA VAL A 82 2.77 0.52 2.80
C VAL A 82 2.07 1.60 3.61
N LEU A 83 1.35 2.47 2.91
CA LEU A 83 0.82 3.72 3.45
C LEU A 83 -0.70 3.72 3.58
N HIS A 84 -1.16 4.01 4.78
CA HIS A 84 -2.50 4.49 5.06
C HIS A 84 -2.61 5.99 4.76
N CYS A 85 -3.56 6.38 3.94
CA CYS A 85 -3.70 7.78 3.54
C CYS A 85 -5.18 8.18 3.40
N VAL A 86 -5.75 8.70 4.49
CA VAL A 86 -7.15 9.15 4.53
C VAL A 86 -7.24 10.65 4.75
N LYS A 87 -7.81 11.38 3.77
CA LYS A 87 -7.94 12.85 3.79
C LYS A 87 -6.61 13.62 3.98
N ALA A 88 -5.47 12.97 3.74
CA ALA A 88 -4.13 13.49 4.00
C ALA A 88 -3.19 13.44 2.77
N PHE A 89 -3.74 13.27 1.56
CA PHE A 89 -2.96 13.01 0.35
C PHE A 89 -1.88 14.08 0.09
N GLU A 90 -2.21 15.36 0.19
CA GLU A 90 -1.27 16.45 -0.07
C GLU A 90 -0.11 16.47 0.94
N GLU A 91 -0.42 16.28 2.22
CA GLU A 91 0.57 16.22 3.29
C GLU A 91 1.48 14.99 3.12
N THR A 92 0.89 13.83 2.86
CA THR A 92 1.63 12.60 2.60
C THR A 92 2.59 12.77 1.42
N MET A 93 2.11 13.30 0.28
CA MET A 93 2.94 13.55 -0.90
C MET A 93 4.07 14.55 -0.63
N ARG A 94 3.82 15.56 0.22
CA ARG A 94 4.84 16.55 0.62
C ARG A 94 5.93 15.91 1.48
N LEU A 95 5.55 15.09 2.46
CA LEU A 95 6.49 14.41 3.34
C LEU A 95 7.35 13.39 2.61
N LEU A 96 6.76 12.57 1.76
CA LEU A 96 7.49 11.54 1.02
C LEU A 96 8.64 12.08 0.18
N LYS A 97 8.55 13.33 -0.31
CA LYS A 97 9.64 13.99 -1.07
C LYS A 97 10.92 14.22 -0.26
N GLN A 98 10.84 14.14 1.07
CA GLN A 98 11.97 14.37 1.97
C GLN A 98 12.80 13.11 2.23
N PHE A 99 12.34 11.95 1.73
CA PHE A 99 12.93 10.64 1.98
C PHE A 99 13.30 9.92 0.68
N ARG A 100 14.36 9.11 0.74
CA ARG A 100 14.79 8.21 -0.36
C ARG A 100 14.36 6.79 -0.05
N LEU A 101 13.06 6.55 -0.18
CA LEU A 101 12.47 5.24 0.11
C LEU A 101 12.71 4.27 -1.05
N ARG A 102 12.92 3.00 -0.73
CA ARG A 102 13.06 1.92 -1.71
C ARG A 102 11.85 1.83 -2.63
N SER A 103 10.66 1.89 -2.07
CA SER A 103 9.39 1.95 -2.78
C SER A 103 8.28 2.43 -1.85
N VAL A 104 7.23 3.00 -2.44
CA VAL A 104 6.07 3.50 -1.72
C VAL A 104 4.81 2.90 -2.34
N ILE A 105 3.94 2.31 -1.51
CA ILE A 105 2.68 1.70 -1.91
C ILE A 105 1.57 2.38 -1.11
N PHE A 106 0.68 3.12 -1.77
CA PHE A 106 -0.56 3.59 -1.15
C PHE A 106 -1.54 2.42 -1.12
N HIS A 107 -1.79 1.86 0.07
CA HIS A 107 -2.75 0.78 0.22
C HIS A 107 -4.18 1.31 0.24
N GLY A 108 -5.15 0.45 -0.02
CA GLY A 108 -6.58 0.78 0.04
C GLY A 108 -6.94 2.06 -0.71
N PHE A 109 -6.26 2.36 -1.81
CA PHE A 109 -6.37 3.65 -2.48
C PHE A 109 -7.82 4.01 -2.81
N ILE A 110 -8.29 5.12 -2.26
CA ILE A 110 -9.59 5.73 -2.54
C ILE A 110 -9.36 7.19 -2.93
N GLY A 111 -9.24 7.45 -4.23
CA GLY A 111 -8.91 8.78 -4.74
C GLY A 111 -9.43 9.03 -6.15
N SER A 112 -9.09 10.19 -6.69
CA SER A 112 -9.42 10.54 -8.07
C SER A 112 -8.33 10.07 -9.05
N PRO A 113 -8.64 10.02 -10.37
CA PRO A 113 -7.63 9.78 -11.41
C PRO A 113 -6.45 10.75 -11.33
N GLU A 114 -6.69 12.02 -11.00
CA GLU A 114 -5.64 13.03 -10.87
C GLU A 114 -4.70 12.75 -9.70
N GLN A 115 -5.23 12.31 -8.55
CA GLN A 115 -4.43 11.89 -7.40
C GLN A 115 -3.62 10.64 -7.74
N ALA A 116 -4.24 9.67 -8.40
CA ALA A 116 -3.57 8.46 -8.86
C ALA A 116 -2.43 8.78 -9.83
N ALA A 117 -2.67 9.62 -10.83
CA ALA A 117 -1.65 10.06 -11.78
C ALA A 117 -0.47 10.76 -11.09
N ARG A 118 -0.72 11.60 -10.10
CA ARG A 118 0.34 12.29 -9.32
C ARG A 118 1.18 11.32 -8.49
N ALA A 119 0.56 10.33 -7.84
CA ALA A 119 1.30 9.30 -7.10
C ALA A 119 2.16 8.46 -8.05
N VAL A 120 1.61 8.02 -9.17
CA VAL A 120 2.33 7.25 -10.20
C VAL A 120 3.47 8.06 -10.83
N ALA A 121 3.25 9.34 -11.12
CA ALA A 121 4.30 10.23 -11.65
C ALA A 121 5.47 10.43 -10.65
N ALA A 122 5.20 10.32 -9.35
CA ALA A 122 6.24 10.31 -8.31
C ALA A 122 6.95 8.94 -8.17
N GLY A 123 6.58 7.94 -8.98
CA GLY A 123 7.17 6.60 -8.95
C GLY A 123 6.50 5.63 -7.97
N TYR A 124 5.39 6.04 -7.33
CA TYR A 124 4.70 5.24 -6.31
C TYR A 124 3.75 4.22 -6.93
N TYR A 125 3.43 3.20 -6.15
CA TYR A 125 2.44 2.18 -6.45
C TYR A 125 1.14 2.46 -5.74
N LEU A 126 0.03 1.99 -6.32
CA LEU A 126 -1.30 2.05 -5.73
C LEU A 126 -1.84 0.64 -5.56
N SER A 127 -2.38 0.33 -4.41
CA SER A 127 -3.06 -0.94 -4.14
C SER A 127 -4.56 -0.72 -3.98
N PHE A 128 -5.35 -1.63 -4.55
CA PHE A 128 -6.80 -1.57 -4.56
C PHE A 128 -7.38 -2.83 -3.91
N GLY A 129 -8.22 -2.60 -2.93
CA GLY A 129 -8.94 -3.64 -2.22
C GLY A 129 -10.46 -3.61 -2.49
N PRO A 130 -11.24 -4.45 -1.80
CA PRO A 130 -12.68 -4.53 -2.00
C PRO A 130 -13.44 -3.22 -1.83
N ARG A 131 -12.98 -2.34 -0.92
CA ARG A 131 -13.59 -1.00 -0.73
C ARG A 131 -13.30 -0.08 -1.90
N SER A 132 -12.05 -0.07 -2.38
CA SER A 132 -11.59 0.71 -3.54
C SER A 132 -12.39 0.37 -4.80
N LEU A 133 -12.58 -0.92 -5.06
CA LEU A 133 -13.23 -1.43 -6.27
C LEU A 133 -14.75 -1.22 -6.32
N ARG A 134 -15.37 -0.76 -5.22
CA ARG A 134 -16.80 -0.40 -5.16
C ARG A 134 -17.06 1.08 -5.48
N SER A 135 -16.05 1.92 -5.46
CA SER A 135 -16.19 3.35 -5.71
C SER A 135 -16.04 3.66 -7.21
N PRO A 136 -17.06 4.21 -7.89
CA PRO A 136 -16.94 4.55 -9.32
C PRO A 136 -15.80 5.52 -9.63
N ARG A 137 -15.52 6.45 -8.71
CA ARG A 137 -14.39 7.38 -8.82
C ARG A 137 -13.06 6.66 -8.77
N THR A 138 -12.93 5.70 -7.86
CA THR A 138 -11.70 4.93 -7.67
C THR A 138 -11.50 3.90 -8.79
N VAL A 139 -12.58 3.33 -9.32
CA VAL A 139 -12.52 2.47 -10.50
C VAL A 139 -11.99 3.24 -11.72
N ARG A 140 -12.40 4.50 -11.89
CA ARG A 140 -11.79 5.34 -12.95
C ARG A 140 -10.31 5.59 -12.69
N ALA A 141 -9.90 5.77 -11.44
CA ALA A 141 -8.48 5.90 -11.09
C ALA A 141 -7.70 4.62 -11.41
N LEU A 142 -8.25 3.45 -11.08
CA LEU A 142 -7.67 2.15 -11.44
C LEU A 142 -7.45 2.03 -12.97
N GLY A 143 -8.45 2.38 -13.77
CA GLY A 143 -8.35 2.33 -15.23
C GLY A 143 -7.42 3.38 -15.86
N SER A 144 -6.98 4.39 -15.09
CA SER A 144 -6.15 5.49 -15.58
C SER A 144 -4.66 5.31 -15.31
N ILE A 145 -4.26 4.32 -14.51
CA ILE A 145 -2.86 4.08 -14.18
C ILE A 145 -2.26 2.90 -14.97
N PRO A 146 -0.95 2.90 -15.22
CA PRO A 146 -0.29 1.74 -15.79
C PRO A 146 -0.32 0.57 -14.80
N THR A 147 -0.61 -0.62 -15.30
CA THR A 147 -0.67 -1.84 -14.46
C THR A 147 0.67 -2.21 -13.82
N GLN A 148 1.78 -1.67 -14.33
CA GLN A 148 3.12 -1.76 -13.72
C GLN A 148 3.26 -0.95 -12.42
N ARG A 149 2.23 -0.21 -12.02
CA ARG A 149 2.15 0.55 -10.76
C ARG A 149 0.98 0.09 -9.88
N LEU A 150 0.43 -1.08 -10.19
CA LEU A 150 -0.75 -1.64 -9.54
C LEU A 150 -0.37 -2.76 -8.58
N PHE A 151 -1.01 -2.75 -7.40
CA PHE A 151 -1.16 -3.90 -6.51
C PHE A 151 -2.63 -4.12 -6.17
N LEU A 152 -2.91 -5.30 -5.64
CA LEU A 152 -4.21 -5.68 -5.10
C LEU A 152 -4.03 -6.21 -3.68
N GLU A 153 -5.08 -6.11 -2.88
CA GLU A 153 -5.05 -6.45 -1.47
C GLU A 153 -6.42 -6.87 -0.94
N THR A 154 -6.44 -7.51 0.21
CA THR A 154 -7.67 -7.77 0.96
C THR A 154 -7.89 -6.83 2.13
N ASP A 155 -6.81 -6.23 2.69
CA ASP A 155 -6.86 -5.41 3.89
C ASP A 155 -7.52 -6.15 5.08
N ASP A 156 -8.56 -5.58 5.67
CA ASP A 156 -9.38 -6.19 6.74
C ASP A 156 -10.64 -6.91 6.20
N ALA A 157 -10.89 -6.83 4.88
CA ALA A 157 -12.13 -7.35 4.29
C ALA A 157 -12.20 -8.88 4.34
N PRO A 158 -13.42 -9.44 4.57
CA PRO A 158 -13.65 -10.88 4.52
C PRO A 158 -13.79 -11.36 3.06
N ALA A 159 -12.78 -11.06 2.23
CA ALA A 159 -12.72 -11.41 0.82
C ALA A 159 -11.47 -12.22 0.54
N THR A 160 -11.51 -13.13 -0.43
CA THR A 160 -10.32 -13.82 -0.88
C THR A 160 -9.57 -12.97 -1.89
N ILE A 161 -8.24 -13.10 -1.93
CA ILE A 161 -7.42 -12.34 -2.89
C ILE A 161 -7.80 -12.68 -4.33
N GLU A 162 -8.16 -13.93 -4.61
CA GLU A 162 -8.63 -14.39 -5.93
C GLU A 162 -9.88 -13.61 -6.37
N SER A 163 -10.81 -13.36 -5.46
CA SER A 163 -12.03 -12.59 -5.75
C SER A 163 -11.75 -11.13 -6.06
N VAL A 164 -10.73 -10.55 -5.41
CA VAL A 164 -10.26 -9.19 -5.68
C VAL A 164 -9.64 -9.12 -7.07
N TYR A 165 -8.75 -10.08 -7.41
CA TYR A 165 -8.15 -10.16 -8.74
C TYR A 165 -9.19 -10.38 -9.85
N ALA A 166 -10.16 -11.27 -9.65
CA ALA A 166 -11.23 -11.51 -10.62
C ALA A 166 -12.06 -10.22 -10.87
N THR A 167 -12.31 -9.46 -9.82
CA THR A 167 -13.02 -8.16 -9.93
C THR A 167 -12.17 -7.13 -10.68
N ALA A 168 -10.90 -6.99 -10.33
CA ALA A 168 -9.99 -6.05 -10.98
C ALA A 168 -9.75 -6.41 -12.46
N ALA A 169 -9.55 -7.69 -12.78
CA ALA A 169 -9.38 -8.17 -14.14
C ALA A 169 -10.58 -7.81 -15.04
N ARG A 170 -11.81 -8.01 -14.52
CA ARG A 170 -13.04 -7.62 -15.21
C ARG A 170 -13.12 -6.10 -15.42
N LEU A 171 -12.77 -5.29 -14.41
CA LEU A 171 -12.81 -3.83 -14.51
C LEU A 171 -11.75 -3.26 -15.45
N LEU A 172 -10.62 -3.93 -15.57
CA LEU A 172 -9.51 -3.56 -16.48
C LEU A 172 -9.65 -4.18 -17.88
N GLU A 173 -10.70 -5.01 -18.11
CA GLU A 173 -10.86 -5.77 -19.34
C GLU A 173 -9.61 -6.58 -19.71
N MET A 174 -8.94 -7.16 -18.71
CA MET A 174 -7.66 -7.87 -18.84
C MET A 174 -7.82 -9.34 -18.43
N PRO A 175 -7.18 -10.30 -19.14
CA PRO A 175 -7.13 -11.68 -18.70
C PRO A 175 -6.52 -11.81 -17.29
N LEU A 176 -7.11 -12.66 -16.43
CA LEU A 176 -6.70 -12.85 -15.06
C LEU A 176 -5.21 -13.24 -14.93
N ASP A 177 -4.75 -14.18 -15.78
CA ASP A 177 -3.36 -14.64 -15.73
C ASP A 177 -2.37 -13.53 -16.07
N ARG A 178 -2.71 -12.66 -17.02
CA ARG A 178 -1.91 -11.49 -17.36
C ARG A 178 -1.85 -10.48 -16.20
N LEU A 179 -2.96 -10.28 -15.50
CA LEU A 179 -2.98 -9.42 -14.32
C LEU A 179 -2.12 -10.00 -13.20
N LYS A 180 -2.22 -11.31 -12.93
CA LYS A 180 -1.38 -12.03 -11.97
C LYS A 180 0.11 -11.85 -12.30
N GLU A 181 0.48 -12.11 -13.54
CA GLU A 181 1.86 -11.96 -14.02
C GLU A 181 2.39 -10.54 -13.83
N THR A 182 1.59 -9.53 -14.21
CA THR A 182 1.97 -8.13 -14.08
C THR A 182 2.20 -7.74 -12.61
N ILE A 183 1.29 -8.09 -11.72
CA ILE A 183 1.41 -7.75 -10.29
C ILE A 183 2.55 -8.55 -9.64
N TYR A 184 2.76 -9.80 -10.01
CA TYR A 184 3.91 -10.58 -9.54
C TYR A 184 5.25 -9.94 -9.98
N ASN A 185 5.35 -9.46 -11.21
CA ASN A 185 6.53 -8.73 -11.68
C ASN A 185 6.73 -7.40 -10.92
N ASN A 186 5.64 -6.68 -10.60
CA ASN A 186 5.71 -5.50 -9.74
C ASN A 186 6.28 -5.86 -8.36
N TYR A 187 5.83 -6.98 -7.77
CA TYR A 187 6.36 -7.48 -6.51
C TYR A 187 7.85 -7.78 -6.61
N LEU A 188 8.27 -8.56 -7.61
CA LEU A 188 9.68 -8.88 -7.80
C LEU A 188 10.52 -7.61 -7.95
N HIS A 189 10.04 -6.60 -8.68
CA HIS A 189 10.76 -5.34 -8.85
C HIS A 189 11.01 -4.59 -7.53
N ILE A 190 10.10 -4.71 -6.56
CA ILE A 190 10.22 -4.04 -5.25
C ILE A 190 11.10 -4.86 -4.30
N PHE A 191 11.00 -6.20 -4.32
CA PHE A 191 11.56 -7.07 -3.29
C PHE A 191 12.82 -7.84 -3.72
N SER A 192 13.27 -7.68 -4.98
CA SER A 192 14.52 -8.29 -5.49
C SER A 192 15.76 -7.54 -5.05
#